data_51a86fe04914e6152c84f9e2a353bde0
#
_entry.id   51a86fe04914e6152c84f9e2a353bde0
#
_cell.length_a   1.000
_cell.length_b   1.000
_cell.length_c   1.000
_cell.angle_alpha   90.00
_cell.angle_beta   90.00
_cell.angle_gamma   90.00
#
_symmetry.space_group_name_H-M   'P 1'
#
loop_
_entity.id
_entity.type
_entity.pdbx_description
1 polymer ?
#
loop_
_entity_poly.entity_id
_entity_poly.type
_entity_poly.pdbx_seq_one_letter_code
_entity_poly.pdbx_strand_id
1 'polypeptide(L)'
;PRRQRQMCIRDRYGADLNAMLAAITDKTRLVFIANPNNPTGTRVSDRQLIDFLAAVPKHVWVVLDEAYLEYVEDEDHLNGVSVLAEFPNLIVTRTFSKIYGLAAVRFGYSVSSLTFADLLNRARQPFNVNSLAMAAVMAALEDDDYVAQSVDLNRAGMVQMTEGLTGLGYEYIPSAGNFVAFDCGEPGNDLFQRMLQEGVIVRAIAEYGLPNHVRVSIGLPAENERFLGVLAKIGANAAASSEMKAPGS
;
A
#
# COMPACT_ATOMS: atom_id res chain seq x y z
N PRO A 1 19.29 13.17 -16.12
CA PRO A 1 18.04 13.84 -15.79
C PRO A 1 17.70 13.60 -14.33
N ARG A 2 17.59 14.68 -13.53
CA ARG A 2 17.18 14.55 -12.14
C ARG A 2 15.70 14.18 -12.13
N ARG A 3 15.37 12.99 -11.63
CA ARG A 3 13.99 12.60 -11.32
C ARG A 3 13.55 13.45 -10.13
N GLN A 4 12.65 14.39 -10.34
CA GLN A 4 12.01 15.11 -9.26
C GLN A 4 10.91 14.20 -8.71
N ARG A 5 11.05 13.77 -7.46
CA ARG A 5 10.05 13.00 -6.73
C ARG A 5 9.40 13.95 -5.75
N GLN A 6 8.19 14.38 -6.04
CA GLN A 6 7.39 15.18 -5.13
C GLN A 6 6.29 14.28 -4.57
N MET A 7 6.31 14.07 -3.26
CA MET A 7 5.23 13.37 -2.56
C MET A 7 4.28 14.43 -1.99
N CYS A 8 3.05 14.42 -2.48
CA CYS A 8 1.98 15.27 -1.97
C CYS A 8 1.08 14.43 -1.06
N ILE A 9 1.26 14.56 0.25
CA ILE A 9 0.49 13.86 1.28
C ILE A 9 -0.39 14.90 2.00
N ARG A 10 -1.69 14.60 2.17
CA ARG A 10 -2.62 15.41 2.97
C ARG A 10 -2.46 15.12 4.47
N ASP A 11 -3.07 16.00 5.30
CA ASP A 11 -3.15 15.88 6.77
C ASP A 11 -3.73 14.55 7.28
N ARG A 12 -4.31 13.73 6.40
CA ARG A 12 -4.85 12.39 6.68
C ARG A 12 -4.07 11.27 5.98
N TYR A 13 -2.78 11.46 5.71
CA TYR A 13 -1.88 10.46 5.11
C TYR A 13 -2.26 9.97 3.71
N GLY A 14 -3.24 10.59 3.05
CA GLY A 14 -3.68 10.28 1.69
C GLY A 14 -2.95 11.08 0.63
N ALA A 15 -3.02 10.66 -0.63
CA ALA A 15 -2.51 11.44 -1.76
C ALA A 15 -3.28 12.76 -1.90
N ASP A 16 -2.57 13.88 -2.02
CA ASP A 16 -3.14 15.17 -2.34
C ASP A 16 -3.17 15.38 -3.85
N LEU A 17 -4.27 14.97 -4.48
CA LEU A 17 -4.43 15.05 -5.93
C LEU A 17 -4.43 16.50 -6.43
N ASN A 18 -4.90 17.47 -5.63
CA ASN A 18 -4.88 18.89 -6.01
C ASN A 18 -3.46 19.44 -6.02
N ALA A 19 -2.66 19.13 -4.99
CA ALA A 19 -1.25 19.50 -4.96
C ALA A 19 -0.45 18.78 -6.05
N MET A 20 -0.77 17.52 -6.36
CA MET A 20 -0.16 16.79 -7.48
C MET A 20 -0.48 17.46 -8.82
N LEU A 21 -1.74 17.86 -9.04
CA LEU A 21 -2.15 18.57 -10.26
C LEU A 21 -1.44 19.92 -10.40
N ALA A 22 -1.35 20.69 -9.31
CA ALA A 22 -0.65 21.98 -9.28
C ALA A 22 0.86 21.84 -9.54
N ALA A 23 1.46 20.70 -9.25
CA ALA A 23 2.87 20.42 -9.49
C ALA A 23 3.19 19.99 -10.93
N ILE A 24 2.18 19.73 -11.77
CA ILE A 24 2.36 19.37 -13.18
C ILE A 24 2.88 20.60 -13.96
N THR A 25 3.89 20.37 -14.78
CA THR A 25 4.50 21.37 -15.66
C THR A 25 4.61 20.82 -17.09
N ASP A 26 5.00 21.65 -18.06
CA ASP A 26 5.28 21.24 -19.45
C ASP A 26 6.37 20.16 -19.55
N LYS A 27 7.19 20.00 -18.49
CA LYS A 27 8.24 18.98 -18.42
C LYS A 27 7.76 17.66 -17.79
N THR A 28 6.61 17.66 -17.15
CA THR A 28 6.03 16.44 -16.54
C THR A 28 5.63 15.47 -17.65
N ARG A 29 5.98 14.19 -17.48
CA ARG A 29 5.65 13.13 -18.44
C ARG A 29 4.86 12.00 -17.81
N LEU A 30 5.10 11.75 -16.51
CA LEU A 30 4.49 10.66 -15.76
C LEU A 30 4.07 11.15 -14.39
N VAL A 31 2.88 10.75 -13.97
CA VAL A 31 2.37 10.88 -12.61
C VAL A 31 2.02 9.48 -12.12
N PHE A 32 2.39 9.14 -10.89
CA PHE A 32 2.09 7.85 -10.27
C PHE A 32 1.14 8.06 -9.10
N ILE A 33 0.05 7.31 -9.07
CA ILE A 33 -0.93 7.27 -7.99
C ILE A 33 -1.09 5.82 -7.58
N ALA A 34 -0.77 5.49 -6.32
CA ALA A 34 -1.12 4.21 -5.72
C ALA A 34 -2.46 4.34 -5.00
N ASN A 35 -3.44 3.50 -5.38
CA ASN A 35 -4.79 3.51 -4.80
C ASN A 35 -5.34 2.09 -4.70
N PRO A 36 -5.37 1.49 -3.50
CA PRO A 36 -4.90 2.00 -2.19
C PRO A 36 -3.40 2.29 -2.12
N ASN A 37 -3.01 3.28 -1.29
CA ASN A 37 -1.63 3.73 -1.17
C ASN A 37 -0.79 2.84 -0.24
N ASN A 38 0.44 2.61 -0.62
CA ASN A 38 1.45 2.01 0.24
C ASN A 38 2.52 3.09 0.54
N PRO A 39 2.82 3.41 1.82
CA PRO A 39 2.67 2.55 3.01
C PRO A 39 1.45 2.86 3.92
N THR A 40 0.61 3.82 3.60
CA THR A 40 -0.42 4.30 4.51
C THR A 40 -1.71 3.48 4.50
N GLY A 41 -1.99 2.76 3.40
CA GLY A 41 -3.24 2.04 3.20
C GLY A 41 -4.42 2.93 2.80
N THR A 42 -4.24 4.25 2.81
CA THR A 42 -5.29 5.21 2.46
C THR A 42 -5.67 5.11 1.00
N ARG A 43 -6.91 5.48 0.67
CA ARG A 43 -7.37 5.62 -0.71
C ARG A 43 -7.95 7.00 -0.97
N VAL A 44 -7.91 7.42 -2.23
CA VAL A 44 -8.69 8.57 -2.72
C VAL A 44 -10.06 8.07 -3.15
N SER A 45 -11.08 8.93 -3.06
CA SER A 45 -12.41 8.57 -3.54
C SER A 45 -12.44 8.51 -5.08
N ASP A 46 -13.37 7.74 -5.63
CA ASP A 46 -13.54 7.58 -7.07
C ASP A 46 -13.80 8.91 -7.75
N ARG A 47 -14.63 9.75 -7.14
CA ARG A 47 -14.91 11.10 -7.62
C ARG A 47 -13.63 11.93 -7.71
N GLN A 48 -12.78 11.92 -6.66
CA GLN A 48 -11.53 12.66 -6.68
C GLN A 48 -10.58 12.14 -7.75
N LEU A 49 -10.54 10.83 -7.97
CA LEU A 49 -9.69 10.20 -8.98
C LEU A 49 -10.16 10.59 -10.39
N ILE A 50 -11.46 10.52 -10.67
CA ILE A 50 -12.04 10.92 -11.97
C ILE A 50 -11.81 12.40 -12.24
N ASP A 51 -12.08 13.28 -11.27
CA ASP A 51 -11.87 14.72 -11.41
C ASP A 51 -10.38 15.04 -11.69
N PHE A 52 -9.46 14.32 -11.05
CA PHE A 52 -8.02 14.43 -11.31
C PHE A 52 -7.66 13.98 -12.73
N LEU A 53 -8.12 12.80 -13.15
CA LEU A 53 -7.85 12.26 -14.48
C LEU A 53 -8.35 13.20 -15.59
N ALA A 54 -9.51 13.79 -15.40
CA ALA A 54 -10.09 14.77 -16.33
C ALA A 54 -9.26 16.06 -16.42
N ALA A 55 -8.61 16.46 -15.32
CA ALA A 55 -7.83 17.70 -15.25
C ALA A 55 -6.37 17.54 -15.70
N VAL A 56 -5.82 16.32 -15.73
CA VAL A 56 -4.43 16.06 -16.14
C VAL A 56 -4.24 16.36 -17.64
N PRO A 57 -3.22 17.16 -18.02
CA PRO A 57 -2.93 17.44 -19.43
C PRO A 57 -2.66 16.15 -20.24
N LYS A 58 -3.17 16.09 -21.47
CA LYS A 58 -3.09 14.89 -22.34
C LYS A 58 -1.67 14.40 -22.66
N HIS A 59 -0.65 15.27 -22.49
CA HIS A 59 0.76 14.90 -22.70
C HIS A 59 1.39 14.19 -21.49
N VAL A 60 0.66 14.11 -20.38
CA VAL A 60 1.11 13.47 -19.12
C VAL A 60 0.41 12.12 -19.00
N TRP A 61 1.18 11.06 -18.85
CA TRP A 61 0.67 9.74 -18.55
C TRP A 61 0.44 9.59 -17.04
N VAL A 62 -0.70 9.03 -16.67
CA VAL A 62 -1.03 8.71 -15.28
C VAL A 62 -0.94 7.21 -15.08
N VAL A 63 -0.07 6.78 -14.18
CA VAL A 63 0.05 5.39 -13.76
C VAL A 63 -0.75 5.23 -12.46
N LEU A 64 -1.86 4.51 -12.54
CA LEU A 64 -2.67 4.12 -11.39
C LEU A 64 -2.23 2.73 -10.95
N ASP A 65 -1.61 2.65 -9.79
CA ASP A 65 -1.16 1.39 -9.19
C ASP A 65 -2.25 0.83 -8.29
N GLU A 66 -2.90 -0.21 -8.77
CA GLU A 66 -3.98 -0.95 -8.11
C GLU A 66 -3.50 -2.26 -7.48
N ALA A 67 -2.28 -2.27 -6.92
CA ALA A 67 -1.71 -3.48 -6.33
C ALA A 67 -2.50 -4.06 -5.16
N TYR A 68 -3.45 -3.32 -4.61
CA TYR A 68 -4.29 -3.70 -3.46
C TYR A 68 -5.79 -3.58 -3.75
N LEU A 69 -6.18 -3.49 -5.03
CA LEU A 69 -7.57 -3.29 -5.44
C LEU A 69 -8.51 -4.35 -4.87
N GLU A 70 -8.10 -5.61 -4.90
CA GLU A 70 -8.92 -6.75 -4.50
C GLU A 70 -9.25 -6.78 -3.00
N TYR A 71 -8.54 -5.99 -2.18
CA TYR A 71 -8.82 -5.83 -0.75
C TYR A 71 -9.83 -4.73 -0.44
N VAL A 72 -10.24 -3.94 -1.43
CA VAL A 72 -11.22 -2.87 -1.23
C VAL A 72 -12.62 -3.46 -1.18
N GLU A 73 -13.29 -3.29 -0.03
CA GLU A 73 -14.59 -3.90 0.24
C GLU A 73 -15.79 -3.11 -0.30
N ASP A 74 -15.55 -1.89 -0.76
CA ASP A 74 -16.58 -1.02 -1.34
C ASP A 74 -16.93 -1.54 -2.74
N GLU A 75 -18.13 -2.08 -2.90
CA GLU A 75 -18.59 -2.67 -4.17
C GLU A 75 -18.62 -1.66 -5.32
N ASP A 76 -18.80 -0.38 -5.00
CA ASP A 76 -18.82 0.71 -5.98
C ASP A 76 -17.41 1.28 -6.24
N HIS A 77 -16.34 0.66 -5.72
CA HIS A 77 -14.99 1.14 -5.93
C HIS A 77 -14.58 1.12 -7.40
N LEU A 78 -14.07 2.26 -7.88
CA LEU A 78 -13.64 2.43 -9.25
C LEU A 78 -12.49 1.46 -9.60
N ASN A 79 -12.78 0.57 -10.52
CA ASN A 79 -11.79 -0.22 -11.23
C ASN A 79 -11.23 0.64 -12.38
N GLY A 80 -9.96 1.06 -12.30
CA GLY A 80 -9.34 1.95 -13.28
C GLY A 80 -9.42 1.43 -14.72
N VAL A 81 -9.52 0.10 -14.91
CA VAL A 81 -9.67 -0.48 -16.25
C VAL A 81 -10.99 -0.07 -16.91
N SER A 82 -12.06 0.12 -16.12
CA SER A 82 -13.38 0.49 -16.64
C SER A 82 -13.43 1.87 -17.31
N VAL A 83 -12.49 2.76 -16.94
CA VAL A 83 -12.47 4.15 -17.45
C VAL A 83 -11.36 4.42 -18.46
N LEU A 84 -10.62 3.40 -18.90
CA LEU A 84 -9.54 3.55 -19.88
C LEU A 84 -10.00 4.13 -21.21
N ALA A 85 -11.23 3.89 -21.61
CA ALA A 85 -11.80 4.43 -22.85
C ALA A 85 -11.99 5.96 -22.78
N GLU A 86 -12.25 6.49 -21.58
CA GLU A 86 -12.44 7.93 -21.34
C GLU A 86 -11.10 8.66 -21.15
N PHE A 87 -10.10 7.96 -20.59
CA PHE A 87 -8.79 8.51 -20.25
C PHE A 87 -7.66 7.75 -20.98
N PRO A 88 -7.41 8.03 -22.26
CA PRO A 88 -6.43 7.27 -23.08
C PRO A 88 -4.98 7.44 -22.61
N ASN A 89 -4.68 8.42 -21.73
CA ASN A 89 -3.40 8.62 -21.05
C ASN A 89 -3.33 7.93 -19.68
N LEU A 90 -4.33 7.13 -19.29
CA LEU A 90 -4.30 6.31 -18.09
C LEU A 90 -3.62 4.96 -18.36
N ILE A 91 -2.85 4.51 -17.40
CA ILE A 91 -2.20 3.20 -17.34
C ILE A 91 -2.54 2.60 -15.98
N VAL A 92 -3.20 1.47 -15.97
CA VAL A 92 -3.51 0.74 -14.74
C VAL A 92 -2.47 -0.36 -14.55
N THR A 93 -1.88 -0.47 -13.37
CA THR A 93 -0.93 -1.54 -13.04
C THR A 93 -1.48 -2.43 -11.93
N ARG A 94 -1.29 -3.74 -12.06
CA ARG A 94 -1.71 -4.77 -11.10
C ARG A 94 -0.63 -5.81 -10.89
N THR A 95 -0.74 -6.57 -9.81
CA THR A 95 0.29 -7.52 -9.41
C THR A 95 -0.30 -8.83 -8.90
N PHE A 96 0.39 -9.93 -9.16
CA PHE A 96 0.12 -11.22 -8.54
C PHE A 96 0.90 -11.43 -7.21
N SER A 97 1.66 -10.41 -6.80
CA SER A 97 2.50 -10.48 -5.59
C SER A 97 1.73 -10.28 -4.27
N LYS A 98 0.45 -9.92 -4.31
CA LYS A 98 -0.37 -9.59 -3.13
C LYS A 98 -1.43 -10.65 -2.92
N ILE A 99 -2.67 -10.38 -3.25
CA ILE A 99 -3.80 -11.25 -2.96
C ILE A 99 -3.64 -12.68 -3.51
N TYR A 100 -3.02 -12.81 -4.67
CA TYR A 100 -2.77 -14.12 -5.30
C TYR A 100 -1.62 -14.92 -4.67
N GLY A 101 -0.91 -14.39 -3.66
CA GLY A 101 0.16 -15.10 -2.97
C GLY A 101 1.43 -15.39 -3.79
N LEU A 102 1.53 -14.87 -5.01
CA LEU A 102 2.59 -15.21 -5.98
C LEU A 102 3.76 -14.21 -6.00
N ALA A 103 4.15 -13.65 -4.83
CA ALA A 103 5.20 -12.64 -4.75
C ALA A 103 6.56 -13.13 -5.29
N ALA A 104 6.89 -14.41 -5.09
CA ALA A 104 8.17 -14.99 -5.50
C ALA A 104 8.35 -15.11 -7.02
N VAL A 105 7.27 -15.26 -7.79
CA VAL A 105 7.34 -15.46 -9.24
C VAL A 105 7.56 -14.17 -10.03
N ARG A 106 7.48 -13.02 -9.39
CA ARG A 106 7.76 -11.68 -9.96
C ARG A 106 6.91 -11.36 -11.17
N PHE A 107 5.58 -11.48 -11.05
CA PHE A 107 4.64 -11.18 -12.12
C PHE A 107 3.72 -10.01 -11.77
N GLY A 108 3.50 -9.15 -12.74
CA GLY A 108 2.52 -8.07 -12.75
C GLY A 108 2.19 -7.71 -14.19
N TYR A 109 1.15 -6.92 -14.38
CA TYR A 109 0.73 -6.50 -15.69
C TYR A 109 0.20 -5.06 -15.67
N SER A 110 0.09 -4.48 -16.85
CA SER A 110 -0.57 -3.19 -17.04
C SER A 110 -1.63 -3.29 -18.11
N VAL A 111 -2.69 -2.49 -17.95
CA VAL A 111 -3.74 -2.28 -18.94
C VAL A 111 -3.72 -0.81 -19.34
N SER A 112 -3.72 -0.54 -20.64
CA SER A 112 -3.61 0.83 -21.16
C SER A 112 -4.11 0.92 -22.61
N SER A 113 -4.08 2.12 -23.20
CA SER A 113 -4.31 2.28 -24.63
C SER A 113 -3.30 1.46 -25.46
N LEU A 114 -3.71 1.03 -26.67
CA LEU A 114 -2.86 0.27 -27.59
C LEU A 114 -1.54 1.01 -27.89
N THR A 115 -1.59 2.33 -28.02
CA THR A 115 -0.40 3.16 -28.26
C THR A 115 0.62 3.02 -27.12
N PHE A 116 0.17 3.06 -25.86
CA PHE A 116 1.10 2.92 -24.73
C PHE A 116 1.58 1.48 -24.55
N ALA A 117 0.70 0.50 -24.78
CA ALA A 117 1.07 -0.92 -24.73
C ALA A 117 2.16 -1.24 -25.76
N ASP A 118 2.10 -0.68 -26.99
CA ASP A 118 3.18 -0.80 -27.97
C ASP A 118 4.49 -0.18 -27.49
N LEU A 119 4.43 1.01 -26.90
CA LEU A 119 5.64 1.64 -26.33
C LEU A 119 6.29 0.77 -25.25
N LEU A 120 5.49 0.21 -24.33
CA LEU A 120 5.98 -0.71 -23.29
C LEU A 120 6.57 -1.98 -23.92
N ASN A 121 5.91 -2.56 -24.93
CA ASN A 121 6.39 -3.75 -25.60
C ASN A 121 7.74 -3.55 -26.30
N ARG A 122 7.98 -2.36 -26.83
CA ARG A 122 9.28 -1.99 -27.43
C ARG A 122 10.37 -1.69 -26.39
N ALA A 123 9.97 -1.26 -25.18
CA ALA A 123 10.90 -0.89 -24.11
C ALA A 123 11.23 -2.03 -23.14
N ARG A 124 10.37 -3.07 -23.07
CA ARG A 124 10.58 -4.19 -22.16
C ARG A 124 11.80 -5.01 -22.54
N GLN A 125 12.42 -5.62 -21.52
CA GLN A 125 13.49 -6.60 -21.77
C GLN A 125 12.93 -7.88 -22.38
N PRO A 126 13.65 -8.53 -23.31
CA PRO A 126 13.31 -9.86 -23.76
C PRO A 126 13.22 -10.84 -22.59
N PHE A 127 12.24 -11.75 -22.64
CA PHE A 127 12.06 -12.78 -21.60
C PHE A 127 11.87 -12.24 -20.18
N ASN A 128 11.28 -11.05 -20.04
CA ASN A 128 11.01 -10.41 -18.74
C ASN A 128 10.03 -11.18 -17.83
N VAL A 129 9.39 -12.22 -18.35
CA VAL A 129 8.51 -13.15 -17.61
C VAL A 129 8.98 -14.57 -17.89
N ASN A 130 9.14 -15.37 -16.82
CA ASN A 130 9.51 -16.77 -16.94
C ASN A 130 8.28 -17.67 -17.12
N SER A 131 8.47 -18.87 -17.69
CA SER A 131 7.38 -19.80 -17.97
C SER A 131 6.68 -20.36 -16.75
N LEU A 132 7.39 -20.51 -15.60
CA LEU A 132 6.80 -20.96 -14.35
C LEU A 132 5.85 -19.90 -13.79
N ALA A 133 6.25 -18.63 -13.85
CA ALA A 133 5.38 -17.51 -13.48
C ALA A 133 4.12 -17.47 -14.34
N MET A 134 4.25 -17.69 -15.66
CA MET A 134 3.11 -17.71 -16.57
C MET A 134 2.11 -18.83 -16.21
N ALA A 135 2.60 -20.04 -15.96
CA ALA A 135 1.76 -21.17 -15.57
C ALA A 135 1.06 -20.92 -14.22
N ALA A 136 1.79 -20.40 -13.23
CA ALA A 136 1.23 -20.08 -11.92
C ALA A 136 0.14 -19.00 -11.98
N VAL A 137 0.36 -17.95 -12.78
CA VAL A 137 -0.61 -16.86 -12.96
C VAL A 137 -1.87 -17.35 -13.67
N MET A 138 -1.76 -18.19 -14.70
CA MET A 138 -2.92 -18.75 -15.38
C MET A 138 -3.80 -19.57 -14.42
N ALA A 139 -3.18 -20.40 -13.58
CA ALA A 139 -3.91 -21.15 -12.55
C ALA A 139 -4.54 -20.24 -11.48
N ALA A 140 -3.82 -19.20 -11.04
CA ALA A 140 -4.32 -18.28 -10.03
C ALA A 140 -5.52 -17.43 -10.51
N LEU A 141 -5.62 -17.16 -11.81
CA LEU A 141 -6.76 -16.44 -12.40
C LEU A 141 -8.05 -17.29 -12.45
N GLU A 142 -7.94 -18.59 -12.27
CA GLU A 142 -9.07 -19.54 -12.24
C GLU A 142 -9.47 -19.91 -10.80
N ASP A 143 -8.74 -19.41 -9.79
CA ASP A 143 -8.93 -19.73 -8.36
C ASP A 143 -9.61 -18.57 -7.62
N ASP A 144 -10.87 -18.31 -7.94
CA ASP A 144 -11.68 -17.29 -7.28
C ASP A 144 -11.87 -17.58 -5.78
N ASP A 145 -11.93 -18.88 -5.40
CA ASP A 145 -12.09 -19.30 -4.01
C ASP A 145 -10.88 -18.87 -3.15
N TYR A 146 -9.67 -18.98 -3.66
CA TYR A 146 -8.48 -18.51 -2.97
C TYR A 146 -8.50 -16.99 -2.76
N VAL A 147 -8.92 -16.24 -3.77
CA VAL A 147 -9.05 -14.77 -3.67
C VAL A 147 -10.08 -14.40 -2.62
N ALA A 148 -11.27 -15.02 -2.64
CA ALA A 148 -12.33 -14.78 -1.67
C ALA A 148 -11.88 -15.09 -0.23
N GLN A 149 -11.24 -16.24 0.00
CA GLN A 149 -10.67 -16.62 1.30
C GLN A 149 -9.61 -15.62 1.77
N SER A 150 -8.77 -15.13 0.86
CA SER A 150 -7.74 -14.12 1.18
C SER A 150 -8.35 -12.77 1.59
N VAL A 151 -9.44 -12.34 0.94
CA VAL A 151 -10.20 -11.13 1.31
C VAL A 151 -10.81 -11.30 2.70
N ASP A 152 -11.50 -12.42 2.96
CA ASP A 152 -12.16 -12.68 4.24
C ASP A 152 -11.15 -12.75 5.39
N LEU A 153 -10.01 -13.43 5.17
CA LEU A 153 -8.91 -13.48 6.14
C LEU A 153 -8.37 -12.08 6.45
N ASN A 154 -8.14 -11.27 5.40
CA ASN A 154 -7.66 -9.91 5.57
C ASN A 154 -8.67 -9.04 6.34
N ARG A 155 -9.96 -9.16 6.03
CA ARG A 155 -11.04 -8.43 6.73
C ARG A 155 -11.05 -8.76 8.22
N ALA A 156 -11.09 -10.05 8.56
CA ALA A 156 -11.09 -10.51 9.95
C ALA A 156 -9.80 -10.08 10.69
N GLY A 157 -8.65 -10.23 10.03
CA GLY A 157 -7.36 -9.84 10.57
C GLY A 157 -7.22 -8.33 10.75
N MET A 158 -7.80 -7.52 9.86
CA MET A 158 -7.82 -6.05 10.00
C MET A 158 -8.61 -5.64 11.24
N VAL A 159 -9.77 -6.24 11.49
CA VAL A 159 -10.56 -6.01 12.72
C VAL A 159 -9.72 -6.35 13.94
N GLN A 160 -9.15 -7.57 13.99
CA GLN A 160 -8.29 -8.01 15.10
C GLN A 160 -7.14 -7.03 15.38
N MET A 161 -6.45 -6.59 14.33
CA MET A 161 -5.30 -5.70 14.44
C MET A 161 -5.70 -4.29 14.90
N THR A 162 -6.77 -3.72 14.36
CA THR A 162 -7.20 -2.36 14.70
C THR A 162 -7.81 -2.28 16.10
N GLU A 163 -8.58 -3.29 16.51
CA GLU A 163 -9.07 -3.41 17.88
C GLU A 163 -7.92 -3.61 18.88
N GLY A 164 -6.95 -4.47 18.54
CA GLY A 164 -5.77 -4.70 19.37
C GLY A 164 -4.90 -3.46 19.52
N LEU A 165 -4.62 -2.73 18.44
CA LEU A 165 -3.87 -1.47 18.49
C LEU A 165 -4.59 -0.41 19.35
N THR A 166 -5.91 -0.26 19.15
CA THR A 166 -6.74 0.66 19.94
C THR A 166 -6.73 0.27 21.42
N GLY A 167 -6.86 -1.03 21.73
CA GLY A 167 -6.81 -1.54 23.11
C GLY A 167 -5.47 -1.31 23.81
N LEU A 168 -4.38 -1.20 23.04
CA LEU A 168 -3.04 -0.85 23.51
C LEU A 168 -2.77 0.66 23.50
N GLY A 169 -3.73 1.49 23.08
CA GLY A 169 -3.61 2.95 23.06
C GLY A 169 -2.87 3.52 21.86
N TYR A 170 -2.67 2.77 20.79
CA TYR A 170 -2.03 3.25 19.57
C TYR A 170 -3.05 3.82 18.57
N GLU A 171 -2.70 4.94 17.96
CA GLU A 171 -3.44 5.50 16.83
C GLU A 171 -2.95 4.87 15.51
N TYR A 172 -3.88 4.47 14.66
CA TYR A 172 -3.55 3.87 13.36
C TYR A 172 -4.19 4.63 12.19
N ILE A 173 -3.62 4.44 11.02
CA ILE A 173 -4.14 5.00 9.77
C ILE A 173 -5.14 3.98 9.19
N PRO A 174 -6.43 4.33 8.97
CA PRO A 174 -7.39 3.44 8.32
C PRO A 174 -6.86 2.97 6.96
N SER A 175 -6.88 1.66 6.74
CA SER A 175 -6.27 1.04 5.56
C SER A 175 -7.26 0.23 4.75
N ALA A 176 -7.19 0.36 3.43
CA ALA A 176 -7.87 -0.46 2.45
C ALA A 176 -6.94 -1.50 1.79
N GLY A 177 -5.77 -1.75 2.38
CA GLY A 177 -4.82 -2.78 1.91
C GLY A 177 -4.77 -3.99 2.84
N ASN A 178 -3.73 -4.80 2.70
CA ASN A 178 -3.47 -5.95 3.57
C ASN A 178 -2.42 -5.66 4.66
N PHE A 179 -2.40 -4.45 5.16
CA PHE A 179 -1.52 -3.98 6.22
C PHE A 179 -2.15 -2.78 6.91
N VAL A 180 -1.66 -2.47 8.11
CA VAL A 180 -2.01 -1.24 8.84
C VAL A 180 -0.74 -0.51 9.23
N ALA A 181 -0.76 0.82 9.17
CA ALA A 181 0.29 1.68 9.69
C ALA A 181 -0.22 2.39 10.94
N PHE A 182 0.61 2.47 11.97
CA PHE A 182 0.25 3.09 13.25
C PHE A 182 1.37 3.97 13.77
N ASP A 183 1.03 5.01 14.54
CA ASP A 183 1.99 5.85 15.25
C ASP A 183 2.42 5.12 16.53
N CYS A 184 3.72 4.86 16.66
CA CYS A 184 4.27 4.20 17.83
C CYS A 184 4.75 5.17 18.93
N GLY A 185 4.58 6.48 18.76
CA GLY A 185 4.96 7.51 19.74
C GLY A 185 6.49 7.70 19.91
N GLU A 186 7.28 7.01 19.11
CA GLU A 186 8.75 7.02 19.15
C GLU A 186 9.29 6.81 17.72
N PRO A 187 10.61 6.97 17.46
CA PRO A 187 11.16 6.64 16.14
C PRO A 187 10.84 5.20 15.75
N GLY A 188 10.16 5.02 14.61
CA GLY A 188 9.69 3.70 14.15
C GLY A 188 10.81 2.67 13.99
N ASN A 189 12.05 3.12 13.71
CA ASN A 189 13.22 2.23 13.66
C ASN A 189 13.57 1.63 15.04
N ASP A 190 13.34 2.34 16.14
CA ASP A 190 13.63 1.86 17.48
C ASP A 190 12.63 0.78 17.89
N LEU A 191 11.33 0.99 17.60
CA LEU A 191 10.33 -0.05 17.77
C LEU A 191 10.64 -1.25 16.87
N PHE A 192 10.98 -1.04 15.60
CA PHE A 192 11.36 -2.12 14.68
C PHE A 192 12.47 -3.00 15.26
N GLN A 193 13.55 -2.41 15.81
CA GLN A 193 14.65 -3.18 16.38
C GLN A 193 14.23 -4.01 17.60
N ARG A 194 13.40 -3.47 18.48
CA ARG A 194 12.88 -4.21 19.65
C ARG A 194 11.94 -5.35 19.24
N MET A 195 11.06 -5.10 18.26
CA MET A 195 10.17 -6.14 17.71
C MET A 195 10.98 -7.26 17.05
N LEU A 196 12.05 -6.91 16.31
CA LEU A 196 12.95 -7.86 15.67
C LEU A 196 13.65 -8.78 16.68
N GLN A 197 14.08 -8.25 17.83
CA GLN A 197 14.67 -9.04 18.92
C GLN A 197 13.70 -10.04 19.53
N GLU A 198 12.41 -9.76 19.49
CA GLU A 198 11.33 -10.66 19.92
C GLU A 198 10.86 -11.60 18.78
N GLY A 199 11.52 -11.58 17.62
CA GLY A 199 11.20 -12.41 16.46
C GLY A 199 9.98 -11.98 15.67
N VAL A 200 9.60 -10.68 15.75
CA VAL A 200 8.51 -10.08 14.97
C VAL A 200 9.09 -9.01 14.04
N ILE A 201 8.86 -9.17 12.74
CA ILE A 201 9.36 -8.28 11.71
C ILE A 201 8.26 -7.33 11.27
N VAL A 202 8.47 -6.03 11.45
CA VAL A 202 7.60 -4.95 10.99
C VAL A 202 8.36 -4.02 10.04
N ARG A 203 7.74 -3.00 9.50
CA ARG A 203 8.40 -2.03 8.62
C ARG A 203 8.31 -0.62 9.19
N ALA A 204 9.43 -0.03 9.60
CA ALA A 204 9.51 1.41 9.83
C ALA A 204 9.35 2.15 8.49
N ILE A 205 8.62 3.27 8.49
CA ILE A 205 8.25 4.01 7.27
C ILE A 205 8.70 5.48 7.28
N ALA A 206 9.80 5.76 7.97
CA ALA A 206 10.40 7.09 8.07
C ALA A 206 10.75 7.70 6.70
N GLU A 207 11.16 6.87 5.73
CA GLU A 207 11.49 7.30 4.37
C GLU A 207 10.30 7.91 3.60
N TYR A 208 9.08 7.68 4.09
CA TYR A 208 7.85 8.25 3.53
C TYR A 208 7.37 9.52 4.27
N GLY A 209 8.23 10.11 5.13
CA GLY A 209 7.88 11.29 5.92
C GLY A 209 7.09 10.97 7.19
N LEU A 210 7.07 9.71 7.61
CA LEU A 210 6.37 9.20 8.79
C LEU A 210 7.37 8.59 9.80
N PRO A 211 8.20 9.42 10.46
CA PRO A 211 9.33 8.93 11.26
C PRO A 211 8.92 8.08 12.45
N ASN A 212 7.75 8.32 13.02
CA ASN A 212 7.22 7.62 14.19
C ASN A 212 6.22 6.52 13.84
N HIS A 213 6.11 6.16 12.56
CA HIS A 213 5.14 5.15 12.15
C HIS A 213 5.82 3.84 11.75
N VAL A 214 5.09 2.79 12.04
CA VAL A 214 5.43 1.42 11.65
C VAL A 214 4.27 0.81 10.88
N ARG A 215 4.57 0.10 9.80
CA ARG A 215 3.60 -0.67 9.01
C ARG A 215 3.75 -2.15 9.33
N VAL A 216 2.64 -2.82 9.59
CA VAL A 216 2.54 -4.27 9.81
C VAL A 216 1.55 -4.87 8.82
N SER A 217 1.90 -6.01 8.22
CA SER A 217 0.97 -6.76 7.35
C SER A 217 -0.05 -7.52 8.19
N ILE A 218 -1.26 -7.64 7.66
CA ILE A 218 -2.26 -8.53 8.22
C ILE A 218 -1.83 -9.98 7.91
N GLY A 219 -1.78 -10.81 8.94
CA GLY A 219 -1.41 -12.20 8.87
C GLY A 219 -2.54 -13.13 9.32
N LEU A 220 -2.19 -14.39 9.58
CA LEU A 220 -3.09 -15.33 10.22
C LEU A 220 -3.45 -14.87 11.64
N PRO A 221 -4.59 -15.28 12.21
CA PRO A 221 -5.00 -14.87 13.56
C PRO A 221 -3.93 -15.03 14.63
N ALA A 222 -3.19 -16.16 14.61
CA ALA A 222 -2.10 -16.41 15.55
C ALA A 222 -0.87 -15.50 15.33
N GLU A 223 -0.61 -15.08 14.08
CA GLU A 223 0.47 -14.16 13.76
C GLU A 223 0.13 -12.75 14.24
N ASN A 224 -1.12 -12.32 14.03
CA ASN A 224 -1.64 -11.03 14.51
C ASN A 224 -1.61 -11.01 16.06
N GLU A 225 -2.05 -12.07 16.72
CA GLU A 225 -2.01 -12.20 18.19
C GLU A 225 -0.57 -12.11 18.72
N ARG A 226 0.37 -12.81 18.07
CA ARG A 226 1.79 -12.75 18.42
C ARG A 226 2.34 -11.32 18.30
N PHE A 227 2.01 -10.62 17.20
CA PHE A 227 2.42 -9.23 17.01
C PHE A 227 1.89 -8.35 18.15
N LEU A 228 0.58 -8.39 18.44
CA LEU A 228 -0.05 -7.60 19.49
C LEU A 228 0.52 -7.91 20.89
N GLY A 229 0.75 -9.20 21.19
CA GLY A 229 1.35 -9.65 22.45
C GLY A 229 2.79 -9.12 22.66
N VAL A 230 3.61 -9.14 21.60
CA VAL A 230 4.97 -8.59 21.65
C VAL A 230 4.93 -7.06 21.79
N LEU A 231 4.04 -6.39 21.08
CA LEU A 231 3.86 -4.94 21.15
C LEU A 231 3.47 -4.51 22.57
N ALA A 232 2.52 -5.20 23.21
CA ALA A 232 2.11 -4.97 24.59
C ALA A 232 3.27 -5.15 25.58
N LYS A 233 4.06 -6.23 25.43
CA LYS A 233 5.24 -6.49 26.26
C LYS A 233 6.28 -5.35 26.18
N ILE A 234 6.55 -4.88 24.96
CA ILE A 234 7.51 -3.80 24.71
C ILE A 234 7.02 -2.48 25.34
N GLY A 235 5.74 -2.15 25.21
CA GLY A 235 5.11 -0.97 25.79
C GLY A 235 5.16 -0.97 27.32
N ALA A 236 4.84 -2.10 27.95
CA ALA A 236 4.91 -2.25 29.41
C ALA A 236 6.33 -2.06 29.96
N ASN A 237 7.35 -2.62 29.28
CA ASN A 237 8.75 -2.48 29.68
C ASN A 237 9.24 -1.02 29.56
N ALA A 238 8.77 -0.26 28.57
CA ALA A 238 9.10 1.15 28.40
C ALA A 238 8.50 2.01 29.54
N ALA A 239 7.25 1.75 29.92
CA ALA A 239 6.60 2.43 31.04
C ALA A 239 7.32 2.18 32.38
N ALA A 240 7.64 0.93 32.70
CA ALA A 240 8.37 0.56 33.92
C ALA A 240 9.77 1.20 33.99
N SER A 241 10.45 1.33 32.84
CA SER A 241 11.77 1.95 32.75
C SER A 241 11.74 3.48 32.92
N SER A 242 10.63 4.12 32.56
CA SER A 242 10.44 5.57 32.76
C SER A 242 10.12 5.92 34.23
N GLU A 243 9.38 5.07 34.94
CA GLU A 243 9.07 5.25 36.36
C GLU A 243 10.30 5.10 37.24
N MET A 244 11.23 4.19 36.90
CA MET A 244 12.48 4.02 37.63
C MET A 244 13.49 5.17 37.42
N LYS A 245 13.32 5.98 36.38
CA LYS A 245 14.19 7.14 36.07
C LYS A 245 13.69 8.48 36.61
N ALA A 246 12.49 8.53 37.20
CA ALA A 246 11.99 9.74 37.84
C ALA A 246 12.82 9.97 39.12
N PRO A 247 13.62 11.07 39.25
CA PRO A 247 14.36 11.33 40.46
C PRO A 247 13.35 11.64 41.56
N GLY A 248 13.46 10.90 42.68
CA GLY A 248 12.74 11.21 43.88
C GLY A 248 12.99 12.68 44.28
N SER A 249 11.92 13.45 44.33
CA SER A 249 11.88 14.82 44.84
C SER A 249 12.18 14.85 46.32
#